data_0a05873f1f47a045baa42a0e479af1d9
#
_entry.id   0a05873f1f47a045baa42a0e479af1d9
#
_cell.length_a   1.000
_cell.length_b   1.000
_cell.length_c   1.000
_cell.angle_alpha   90.00
_cell.angle_beta   90.00
_cell.angle_gamma   90.00
#
_symmetry.space_group_name_H-M   'P 1'
#
loop_
_entity.id
_entity.type
_entity.pdbx_description
1 polymer ?
#
loop_
_entity_poly.entity_id
_entity_poly.type
_entity_poly.pdbx_seq_one_letter_code
_entity_poly.pdbx_strand_id
1 'polypeptide(L)'
;MNTPITSVLSTKGVRKQYARREVVRGIDLSVSGGEVVGLLGPNGAGKTTTFSMVAGLVKPSEGKILLDDNEITSLPTYKRARMGIGYLPQEASTFRKLTVEQNVRAIAETLPLSSKDRDALVEERLRELNLQKFSQQKAYTLSGGERRRLEITRALVLSPKFLLLDEPFSGVDPISVSEVRKIIRSLRDRGIGIFLTDHNVRETLLAVDRAYLLHDGQVIAEGDAEFLLND
;
A
#
# COMPACT_ATOMS: atom_id res chain seq x y z
N MET A 1 -4.71 15.09 28.56
CA MET A 1 -4.48 15.20 27.10
C MET A 1 -4.71 13.81 26.53
N ASN A 2 -5.83 13.60 25.79
CA ASN A 2 -6.04 12.31 25.13
C ASN A 2 -5.06 12.23 23.95
N THR A 3 -4.08 11.37 24.05
CA THR A 3 -3.27 10.98 22.89
C THR A 3 -4.25 10.45 21.83
N PRO A 4 -4.27 10.98 20.60
CA PRO A 4 -5.15 10.45 19.58
C PRO A 4 -4.84 8.96 19.41
N ILE A 5 -5.89 8.11 19.52
CA ILE A 5 -5.76 6.67 19.31
C ILE A 5 -5.36 6.49 17.85
N THR A 6 -4.10 6.14 17.63
CA THR A 6 -3.58 5.87 16.28
C THR A 6 -4.16 4.55 15.80
N SER A 7 -4.84 4.54 14.64
CA SER A 7 -5.35 3.30 14.03
C SER A 7 -4.21 2.31 13.77
N VAL A 8 -4.48 1.02 13.94
CA VAL A 8 -3.51 -0.07 13.73
C VAL A 8 -4.09 -1.14 12.81
N LEU A 9 -3.33 -1.49 11.78
CA LEU A 9 -3.59 -2.67 10.93
C LEU A 9 -2.64 -3.77 11.37
N SER A 10 -3.16 -4.95 11.74
CA SER A 10 -2.31 -6.02 12.27
C SER A 10 -2.74 -7.42 11.83
N THR A 11 -1.81 -8.37 11.96
CA THR A 11 -2.07 -9.81 11.82
C THR A 11 -1.73 -10.52 13.10
N LYS A 12 -2.48 -11.60 13.40
CA LYS A 12 -2.22 -12.49 14.54
C LYS A 12 -2.19 -13.93 14.06
N GLY A 13 -1.01 -14.54 14.10
CA GLY A 13 -0.77 -15.92 13.77
C GLY A 13 -1.24 -16.33 12.37
N VAL A 14 -1.16 -15.43 11.37
CA VAL A 14 -1.67 -15.74 10.03
C VAL A 14 -0.86 -16.83 9.36
N ARG A 15 -1.56 -17.83 8.82
CA ARG A 15 -0.98 -18.96 8.09
C ARG A 15 -1.59 -19.05 6.70
N LYS A 16 -0.81 -19.56 5.76
CA LYS A 16 -1.32 -19.89 4.43
C LYS A 16 -0.71 -21.17 3.93
N GLN A 17 -1.58 -22.12 3.63
CA GLN A 17 -1.24 -23.38 3.00
C GLN A 17 -1.86 -23.45 1.60
N TYR A 18 -1.08 -23.87 0.62
CA TYR A 18 -1.53 -24.23 -0.72
C TYR A 18 -1.27 -25.71 -0.94
N ALA A 19 -2.32 -26.50 -1.10
CA ALA A 19 -2.25 -27.96 -1.15
C ALA A 19 -1.48 -28.53 0.07
N ARG A 20 -0.26 -29.05 -0.15
CA ARG A 20 0.58 -29.62 0.92
C ARG A 20 1.71 -28.70 1.38
N ARG A 21 1.85 -27.49 0.79
CA ARG A 21 2.94 -26.57 1.11
C ARG A 21 2.41 -25.42 1.95
N GLU A 22 2.92 -25.29 3.16
CA GLU A 22 2.73 -24.11 4.00
C GLU A 22 3.72 -23.02 3.55
N VAL A 23 3.17 -21.88 3.08
CA VAL A 23 3.94 -20.76 2.52
C VAL A 23 4.08 -19.64 3.54
N VAL A 24 3.13 -19.50 4.46
CA VAL A 24 3.14 -18.55 5.57
C VAL A 24 2.83 -19.32 6.86
N ARG A 25 3.70 -19.16 7.87
CA ARG A 25 3.77 -20.05 9.03
C ARG A 25 3.58 -19.31 10.36
N GLY A 26 2.46 -18.62 10.50
CA GLY A 26 2.12 -17.93 11.74
C GLY A 26 2.81 -16.57 11.87
N ILE A 27 2.46 -15.63 10.98
CA ILE A 27 3.04 -14.28 10.95
C ILE A 27 2.21 -13.33 11.80
N ASP A 28 2.91 -12.64 12.72
CA ASP A 28 2.44 -11.48 13.43
C ASP A 28 3.16 -10.23 12.88
N LEU A 29 2.37 -9.23 12.49
CA LEU A 29 2.88 -7.93 12.08
C LEU A 29 1.88 -6.83 12.42
N SER A 30 2.36 -5.62 12.49
CA SER A 30 1.50 -4.44 12.73
C SER A 30 2.00 -3.25 11.92
N VAL A 31 1.08 -2.36 11.57
CA VAL A 31 1.35 -1.06 10.96
C VAL A 31 0.47 -0.03 11.64
N SER A 32 1.05 1.03 12.16
CA SER A 32 0.33 2.14 12.80
C SER A 32 0.05 3.25 11.78
N GLY A 33 -1.00 4.03 12.04
CA GLY A 33 -1.22 5.27 11.28
C GLY A 33 -0.03 6.21 11.44
N GLY A 34 0.46 6.81 10.35
CA GLY A 34 1.65 7.66 10.36
C GLY A 34 2.97 6.91 10.47
N GLU A 35 2.98 5.63 10.11
CA GLU A 35 4.18 4.78 10.08
C GLU A 35 4.37 4.15 8.71
N VAL A 36 5.62 3.98 8.28
CA VAL A 36 5.98 3.21 7.08
C VAL A 36 6.66 1.93 7.50
N VAL A 37 6.03 0.79 7.22
CA VAL A 37 6.54 -0.54 7.55
C VAL A 37 6.87 -1.33 6.29
N GLY A 38 8.07 -1.90 6.23
CA GLY A 38 8.53 -2.75 5.15
C GLY A 38 8.34 -4.24 5.43
N LEU A 39 8.16 -5.03 4.37
CA LEU A 39 8.20 -6.49 4.41
C LEU A 39 9.30 -6.98 3.49
N LEU A 40 10.43 -7.37 4.05
CA LEU A 40 11.64 -7.77 3.34
C LEU A 40 11.82 -9.30 3.37
N GLY A 41 12.68 -9.80 2.53
CA GLY A 41 13.06 -11.22 2.48
C GLY A 41 13.35 -11.71 1.08
N PRO A 42 13.97 -12.89 0.93
CA PRO A 42 14.29 -13.47 -0.37
C PRO A 42 13.03 -13.86 -1.18
N ASN A 43 13.24 -14.21 -2.45
CA ASN A 43 12.16 -14.75 -3.27
C ASN A 43 11.65 -16.06 -2.68
N GLY A 44 10.32 -16.21 -2.63
CA GLY A 44 9.68 -17.38 -2.03
C GLY A 44 9.53 -17.33 -0.50
N ALA A 45 10.00 -16.28 0.19
CA ALA A 45 9.86 -16.13 1.64
C ALA A 45 8.41 -15.97 2.15
N GLY A 46 7.43 -15.78 1.25
CA GLY A 46 6.03 -15.60 1.62
C GLY A 46 5.55 -14.15 1.62
N LYS A 47 6.39 -13.17 1.22
CA LYS A 47 6.05 -11.74 1.20
C LYS A 47 4.75 -11.44 0.45
N THR A 48 4.68 -11.77 -0.84
CA THR A 48 3.51 -11.51 -1.69
C THR A 48 2.25 -12.20 -1.17
N THR A 49 2.39 -13.41 -0.60
CA THR A 49 1.26 -14.12 0.00
C THR A 49 0.76 -13.42 1.26
N THR A 50 1.67 -13.02 2.15
CA THR A 50 1.34 -12.27 3.37
C THR A 50 0.67 -10.95 3.01
N PHE A 51 1.25 -10.22 2.07
CA PHE A 51 0.73 -8.96 1.57
C PHE A 51 -0.68 -9.12 0.96
N SER A 52 -0.87 -10.15 0.12
CA SER A 52 -2.17 -10.47 -0.49
C SER A 52 -3.23 -10.84 0.55
N MET A 53 -2.84 -11.50 1.66
CA MET A 53 -3.75 -11.78 2.76
C MET A 53 -4.18 -10.49 3.47
N VAL A 54 -3.24 -9.58 3.75
CA VAL A 54 -3.53 -8.27 4.36
C VAL A 54 -4.39 -7.41 3.43
N ALA A 55 -4.17 -7.45 2.11
CA ALA A 55 -4.98 -6.75 1.11
C ALA A 55 -6.39 -7.36 0.92
N GLY A 56 -6.63 -8.59 1.40
CA GLY A 56 -7.91 -9.30 1.21
C GLY A 56 -8.10 -9.95 -0.16
N LEU A 57 -6.99 -10.15 -0.89
CA LEU A 57 -6.96 -10.89 -2.16
C LEU A 57 -6.92 -12.40 -1.94
N VAL A 58 -6.26 -12.83 -0.86
CA VAL A 58 -6.12 -14.22 -0.47
C VAL A 58 -6.63 -14.37 0.95
N LYS A 59 -7.48 -15.38 1.19
CA LYS A 59 -7.95 -15.71 2.54
C LYS A 59 -6.85 -16.50 3.28
N PRO A 60 -6.49 -16.14 4.52
CA PRO A 60 -5.64 -16.97 5.36
C PRO A 60 -6.26 -18.36 5.58
N SER A 61 -5.42 -19.37 5.78
CA SER A 61 -5.85 -20.70 6.22
C SER A 61 -6.17 -20.70 7.72
N GLU A 62 -5.39 -19.94 8.50
CA GLU A 62 -5.53 -19.75 9.94
C GLU A 62 -5.09 -18.33 10.33
N GLY A 63 -5.36 -17.95 11.58
CA GLY A 63 -5.02 -16.65 12.14
C GLY A 63 -6.01 -15.56 11.80
N LYS A 64 -5.70 -14.33 12.22
CA LYS A 64 -6.59 -13.18 12.12
C LYS A 64 -5.90 -11.98 11.52
N ILE A 65 -6.67 -11.18 10.79
CA ILE A 65 -6.29 -9.85 10.32
C ILE A 65 -7.24 -8.86 10.97
N LEU A 66 -6.69 -7.81 11.60
CA LEU A 66 -7.42 -6.84 12.38
C LEU A 66 -7.15 -5.43 11.87
N LEU A 67 -8.20 -4.63 11.85
CA LEU A 67 -8.12 -3.16 11.73
C LEU A 67 -8.63 -2.59 13.05
N ASP A 68 -7.74 -1.98 13.81
CA ASP A 68 -7.97 -1.66 15.22
C ASP A 68 -8.35 -2.97 15.96
N ASP A 69 -9.45 -3.00 16.67
CA ASP A 69 -9.97 -4.20 17.35
C ASP A 69 -10.94 -5.03 16.48
N ASN A 70 -11.20 -4.60 15.24
CA ASN A 70 -12.17 -5.24 14.37
C ASN A 70 -11.53 -6.30 13.50
N GLU A 71 -12.02 -7.54 13.57
CA GLU A 71 -11.56 -8.60 12.70
C GLU A 71 -12.08 -8.43 11.27
N ILE A 72 -11.13 -8.34 10.31
CA ILE A 72 -11.40 -8.17 8.89
C ILE A 72 -10.97 -9.37 8.03
N THR A 73 -10.61 -10.50 8.66
CA THR A 73 -10.02 -11.69 8.03
C THR A 73 -10.84 -12.18 6.84
N SER A 74 -12.16 -12.24 6.97
CA SER A 74 -13.07 -12.73 5.93
C SER A 74 -13.53 -11.67 4.94
N LEU A 75 -13.15 -10.40 5.15
CA LEU A 75 -13.62 -9.31 4.29
C LEU A 75 -12.82 -9.25 2.99
N PRO A 76 -13.49 -9.19 1.83
CA PRO A 76 -12.84 -9.01 0.54
C PRO A 76 -12.27 -7.58 0.39
N THR A 77 -11.34 -7.40 -0.55
CA THR A 77 -10.61 -6.16 -0.80
C THR A 77 -11.51 -4.92 -0.87
N TYR A 78 -12.66 -4.97 -1.58
CA TYR A 78 -13.54 -3.81 -1.72
C TYR A 78 -14.18 -3.36 -0.40
N LYS A 79 -14.45 -4.30 0.53
CA LYS A 79 -14.93 -3.96 1.88
C LYS A 79 -13.83 -3.35 2.72
N ARG A 80 -12.61 -3.89 2.63
CA ARG A 80 -11.43 -3.30 3.29
C ARG A 80 -11.12 -1.90 2.76
N ALA A 81 -11.26 -1.67 1.46
CA ALA A 81 -11.11 -0.34 0.87
C ALA A 81 -12.08 0.68 1.46
N ARG A 82 -13.36 0.30 1.67
CA ARG A 82 -14.36 1.15 2.34
C ARG A 82 -14.07 1.41 3.81
N MET A 83 -13.28 0.55 4.46
CA MET A 83 -12.80 0.74 5.84
C MET A 83 -11.53 1.58 5.91
N GLY A 84 -10.99 2.00 4.77
CA GLY A 84 -9.82 2.85 4.68
C GLY A 84 -8.51 2.09 4.42
N ILE A 85 -8.53 0.89 3.84
CA ILE A 85 -7.33 0.16 3.44
C ILE A 85 -7.21 0.21 1.92
N GLY A 86 -6.36 1.12 1.41
CA GLY A 86 -6.02 1.21 -0.01
C GLY A 86 -4.98 0.14 -0.40
N TYR A 87 -5.06 -0.36 -1.63
CA TYR A 87 -4.11 -1.33 -2.17
C TYR A 87 -3.62 -0.90 -3.56
N LEU A 88 -2.31 -0.85 -3.72
CA LEU A 88 -1.61 -0.64 -4.99
C LEU A 88 -0.88 -1.92 -5.39
N PRO A 89 -1.32 -2.61 -6.43
CA PRO A 89 -0.64 -3.80 -6.94
C PRO A 89 0.69 -3.46 -7.62
N GLN A 90 1.54 -4.48 -7.78
CA GLN A 90 2.77 -4.42 -8.55
C GLN A 90 2.48 -4.09 -10.03
N GLU A 91 1.47 -4.76 -10.61
CA GLU A 91 1.06 -4.49 -11.99
C GLU A 91 0.31 -3.17 -12.12
N ALA A 92 0.55 -2.47 -13.24
CA ALA A 92 -0.08 -1.19 -13.52
C ALA A 92 -1.62 -1.32 -13.52
N SER A 93 -2.27 -0.62 -12.59
CA SER A 93 -3.72 -0.67 -12.37
C SER A 93 -4.50 0.46 -13.07
N THR A 94 -3.81 1.29 -13.86
CA THR A 94 -4.43 2.43 -14.54
C THR A 94 -5.29 2.00 -15.74
N PHE A 95 -6.40 2.70 -15.95
CA PHE A 95 -7.20 2.56 -17.17
C PHE A 95 -6.49 3.24 -18.33
N ARG A 96 -5.70 2.48 -19.07
CA ARG A 96 -4.75 2.99 -20.08
C ARG A 96 -5.37 3.91 -21.13
N LYS A 97 -6.61 3.65 -21.57
CA LYS A 97 -7.31 4.42 -22.61
C LYS A 97 -8.06 5.65 -22.06
N LEU A 98 -8.18 5.77 -20.74
CA LEU A 98 -8.77 6.95 -20.09
C LEU A 98 -7.69 8.03 -19.92
N THR A 99 -8.14 9.30 -19.79
CA THR A 99 -7.23 10.40 -19.41
C THR A 99 -6.84 10.26 -17.94
N VAL A 100 -5.83 11.01 -17.51
CA VAL A 100 -5.41 11.10 -16.11
C VAL A 100 -6.58 11.51 -15.23
N GLU A 101 -7.31 12.57 -15.60
CA GLU A 101 -8.50 13.02 -14.89
C GLU A 101 -9.58 11.94 -14.86
N GLN A 102 -9.89 11.31 -15.99
CA GLN A 102 -10.88 10.24 -16.05
C GLN A 102 -10.53 9.04 -15.17
N ASN A 103 -9.24 8.72 -15.02
CA ASN A 103 -8.78 7.68 -14.11
C ASN A 103 -9.10 7.97 -12.64
N VAL A 104 -8.92 9.22 -12.21
CA VAL A 104 -9.23 9.67 -10.84
C VAL A 104 -10.75 9.76 -10.65
N ARG A 105 -11.45 10.33 -11.62
CA ARG A 105 -12.91 10.48 -11.64
C ARG A 105 -13.63 9.14 -11.52
N ALA A 106 -13.18 8.10 -12.21
CA ALA A 106 -13.78 6.76 -12.16
C ALA A 106 -13.82 6.18 -10.74
N ILE A 107 -12.84 6.52 -9.89
CA ILE A 107 -12.88 6.14 -8.48
C ILE A 107 -13.81 7.07 -7.68
N ALA A 108 -13.75 8.38 -7.93
CA ALA A 108 -14.60 9.37 -7.25
C ALA A 108 -16.11 9.13 -7.49
N GLU A 109 -16.48 8.54 -8.64
CA GLU A 109 -17.88 8.16 -8.97
C GLU A 109 -18.43 7.05 -8.06
N THR A 110 -17.56 6.30 -7.38
CA THR A 110 -18.00 5.28 -6.40
C THR A 110 -18.41 5.89 -5.05
N LEU A 111 -18.15 7.18 -4.85
CA LEU A 111 -18.48 7.91 -3.63
C LEU A 111 -19.85 8.58 -3.74
N PRO A 112 -20.62 8.67 -2.65
CA PRO A 112 -21.93 9.34 -2.61
C PRO A 112 -21.77 10.88 -2.56
N LEU A 113 -21.12 11.46 -3.56
CA LEU A 113 -20.85 12.90 -3.67
C LEU A 113 -21.71 13.55 -4.74
N SER A 114 -22.03 14.84 -4.54
CA SER A 114 -22.59 15.66 -5.61
C SER A 114 -21.60 15.81 -6.77
N SER A 115 -22.09 16.17 -7.98
CA SER A 115 -21.19 16.41 -9.12
C SER A 115 -20.15 17.47 -8.80
N LYS A 116 -20.56 18.57 -8.16
CA LYS A 116 -19.68 19.67 -7.77
C LYS A 116 -18.59 19.23 -6.78
N ASP A 117 -18.96 18.47 -5.76
CA ASP A 117 -17.99 17.98 -4.73
C ASP A 117 -17.04 16.95 -5.34
N ARG A 118 -17.52 16.13 -6.27
CA ARG A 118 -16.71 15.17 -7.02
C ARG A 118 -15.69 15.87 -7.90
N ASP A 119 -16.09 16.92 -8.62
CA ASP A 119 -15.17 17.72 -9.45
C ASP A 119 -14.08 18.38 -8.59
N ALA A 120 -14.45 18.95 -7.46
CA ALA A 120 -13.52 19.54 -6.51
C ALA A 120 -12.53 18.50 -5.94
N LEU A 121 -13.02 17.30 -5.57
CA LEU A 121 -12.17 16.21 -5.10
C LEU A 121 -11.17 15.77 -6.17
N VAL A 122 -11.62 15.58 -7.41
CA VAL A 122 -10.75 15.18 -8.53
C VAL A 122 -9.64 16.21 -8.74
N GLU A 123 -9.99 17.50 -8.78
CA GLU A 123 -9.03 18.58 -8.94
C GLU A 123 -8.02 18.63 -7.78
N GLU A 124 -8.49 18.49 -6.53
CA GLU A 124 -7.64 18.43 -5.33
C GLU A 124 -6.64 17.28 -5.43
N ARG A 125 -7.10 16.09 -5.76
CA ARG A 125 -6.23 14.89 -5.85
C ARG A 125 -5.20 15.00 -6.97
N LEU A 126 -5.56 15.57 -8.11
CA LEU A 126 -4.60 15.83 -9.19
C LEU A 126 -3.54 16.85 -8.78
N ARG A 127 -3.93 17.90 -8.03
CA ARG A 127 -3.02 18.93 -7.53
C ARG A 127 -2.03 18.35 -6.53
N GLU A 128 -2.48 17.51 -5.64
CA GLU A 128 -1.71 16.91 -4.55
C GLU A 128 -0.43 16.20 -5.03
N LEU A 129 -0.50 15.49 -6.15
CA LEU A 129 0.65 14.78 -6.73
C LEU A 129 1.15 15.37 -8.07
N ASN A 130 0.88 16.66 -8.32
CA ASN A 130 1.36 17.42 -9.49
C ASN A 130 0.96 16.79 -10.83
N LEU A 131 -0.27 16.30 -10.95
CA LEU A 131 -0.80 15.66 -12.16
C LEU A 131 -1.72 16.57 -13.00
N GLN A 132 -2.01 17.80 -12.57
CA GLN A 132 -2.93 18.73 -13.26
C GLN A 132 -2.52 18.96 -14.72
N LYS A 133 -1.23 19.20 -14.97
CA LYS A 133 -0.70 19.43 -16.32
C LYS A 133 -0.87 18.26 -17.28
N PHE A 134 -1.12 17.07 -16.73
CA PHE A 134 -1.35 15.85 -17.49
C PHE A 134 -2.83 15.45 -17.55
N SER A 135 -3.75 16.22 -16.93
CA SER A 135 -5.15 15.84 -16.71
C SER A 135 -5.85 15.30 -17.95
N GLN A 136 -5.60 15.90 -19.12
CA GLN A 136 -6.19 15.54 -20.40
C GLN A 136 -5.37 14.51 -21.20
N GLN A 137 -4.18 14.15 -20.74
CA GLN A 137 -3.37 13.13 -21.41
C GLN A 137 -3.90 11.72 -21.11
N LYS A 138 -3.78 10.81 -22.08
CA LYS A 138 -4.13 9.40 -21.89
C LYS A 138 -3.09 8.70 -21.01
N ALA A 139 -3.55 7.86 -20.07
CA ALA A 139 -2.67 7.21 -19.09
C ALA A 139 -1.55 6.36 -19.73
N TYR A 140 -1.73 5.85 -20.94
CA TYR A 140 -0.69 5.08 -21.65
C TYR A 140 0.49 5.96 -22.14
N THR A 141 0.34 7.29 -22.18
CA THR A 141 1.42 8.21 -22.61
C THR A 141 2.31 8.66 -21.44
N LEU A 142 1.95 8.32 -20.23
CA LEU A 142 2.70 8.70 -19.03
C LEU A 142 4.00 7.91 -18.90
N SER A 143 5.05 8.56 -18.42
CA SER A 143 6.26 7.91 -17.92
C SER A 143 5.97 6.97 -16.75
N GLY A 144 6.93 6.11 -16.38
CA GLY A 144 6.78 5.19 -15.24
C GLY A 144 6.46 5.93 -13.92
N GLY A 145 7.19 6.99 -13.62
CA GLY A 145 6.97 7.79 -12.42
C GLY A 145 5.64 8.56 -12.42
N GLU A 146 5.24 9.12 -13.56
CA GLU A 146 3.94 9.80 -13.69
C GLU A 146 2.79 8.80 -13.54
N ARG A 147 2.93 7.61 -14.09
CA ARG A 147 1.95 6.51 -13.94
C ARG A 147 1.84 6.09 -12.48
N ARG A 148 2.97 5.94 -11.78
CA ARG A 148 2.97 5.58 -10.35
C ARG A 148 2.29 6.65 -9.52
N ARG A 149 2.54 7.93 -9.80
CA ARG A 149 1.80 9.05 -9.17
C ARG A 149 0.29 8.96 -9.42
N LEU A 150 -0.13 8.64 -10.65
CA LEU A 150 -1.55 8.47 -10.96
C LEU A 150 -2.18 7.31 -10.19
N GLU A 151 -1.49 6.19 -10.04
CA GLU A 151 -1.96 5.04 -9.26
C GLU A 151 -2.14 5.41 -7.78
N ILE A 152 -1.16 6.09 -7.19
CA ILE A 152 -1.26 6.58 -5.81
C ILE A 152 -2.41 7.59 -5.70
N THR A 153 -2.53 8.54 -6.62
CA THR A 153 -3.64 9.52 -6.64
C THR A 153 -5.00 8.82 -6.62
N ARG A 154 -5.19 7.77 -7.43
CA ARG A 154 -6.43 6.98 -7.45
C ARG A 154 -6.72 6.33 -6.10
N ALA A 155 -5.70 5.78 -5.44
CA ALA A 155 -5.87 5.17 -4.12
C ALA A 155 -6.25 6.22 -3.06
N LEU A 156 -5.73 7.44 -3.16
CA LEU A 156 -6.02 8.54 -2.23
C LEU A 156 -7.44 9.12 -2.36
N VAL A 157 -8.16 8.86 -3.46
CA VAL A 157 -9.55 9.31 -3.64
C VAL A 157 -10.46 8.81 -2.51
N LEU A 158 -10.21 7.60 -2.01
CA LEU A 158 -10.99 7.00 -0.92
C LEU A 158 -10.54 7.45 0.49
N SER A 159 -9.59 8.40 0.57
CA SER A 159 -9.02 8.90 1.84
C SER A 159 -8.61 7.76 2.78
N PRO A 160 -7.68 6.89 2.37
CA PRO A 160 -7.32 5.71 3.13
C PRO A 160 -6.62 6.06 4.44
N LYS A 161 -6.85 5.26 5.49
CA LYS A 161 -6.07 5.26 6.74
C LYS A 161 -4.76 4.48 6.57
N PHE A 162 -4.78 3.45 5.73
CA PHE A 162 -3.64 2.60 5.40
C PHE A 162 -3.50 2.44 3.89
N LEU A 163 -2.28 2.44 3.42
CA LEU A 163 -1.95 2.21 2.01
C LEU A 163 -0.96 1.05 1.88
N LEU A 164 -1.40 0.00 1.21
CA LEU A 164 -0.60 -1.18 0.92
C LEU A 164 0.04 -1.01 -0.46
N LEU A 165 1.39 -1.01 -0.53
CA LEU A 165 2.16 -0.78 -1.75
C LEU A 165 2.96 -2.04 -2.10
N ASP A 166 2.54 -2.73 -3.16
CA ASP A 166 3.23 -3.92 -3.65
C ASP A 166 4.28 -3.50 -4.68
N GLU A 167 5.55 -3.70 -4.35
CA GLU A 167 6.72 -3.33 -5.14
C GLU A 167 6.67 -1.90 -5.72
N PRO A 168 6.55 -0.85 -4.88
CA PRO A 168 6.38 0.52 -5.36
C PRO A 168 7.54 1.07 -6.19
N PHE A 169 8.73 0.49 -6.09
CA PHE A 169 9.94 0.93 -6.78
C PHE A 169 10.27 0.10 -8.01
N SER A 170 9.52 -0.99 -8.26
CA SER A 170 9.76 -1.89 -9.39
C SER A 170 9.45 -1.21 -10.73
N GLY A 171 10.37 -1.34 -11.70
CA GLY A 171 10.19 -0.78 -13.05
C GLY A 171 10.18 0.74 -13.12
N VAL A 172 10.67 1.41 -12.09
CA VAL A 172 10.76 2.88 -11.99
C VAL A 172 12.22 3.30 -12.11
N ASP A 173 12.49 4.37 -12.86
CA ASP A 173 13.86 4.92 -12.96
C ASP A 173 14.34 5.54 -11.63
N PRO A 174 15.67 5.65 -11.39
CA PRO A 174 16.20 6.10 -10.09
C PRO A 174 15.72 7.49 -9.64
N ILE A 175 15.47 8.42 -10.57
CA ILE A 175 14.96 9.76 -10.24
C ILE A 175 13.53 9.64 -9.74
N SER A 176 12.70 8.90 -10.47
CA SER A 176 11.31 8.65 -10.10
C SER A 176 11.16 7.83 -8.80
N VAL A 177 12.09 6.92 -8.48
CA VAL A 177 12.15 6.24 -7.18
C VAL A 177 12.28 7.25 -6.04
N SER A 178 13.17 8.25 -6.18
CA SER A 178 13.31 9.33 -5.19
C SER A 178 12.01 10.12 -5.01
N GLU A 179 11.26 10.39 -6.09
CA GLU A 179 9.97 11.06 -6.02
C GLU A 179 8.91 10.20 -5.30
N VAL A 180 8.84 8.91 -5.61
CA VAL A 180 7.91 7.98 -4.93
C VAL A 180 8.21 7.91 -3.43
N ARG A 181 9.48 7.86 -3.02
CA ARG A 181 9.86 7.91 -1.60
C ARG A 181 9.40 9.20 -0.91
N LYS A 182 9.54 10.36 -1.57
CA LYS A 182 9.04 11.64 -1.03
C LYS A 182 7.51 11.60 -0.85
N ILE A 183 6.79 11.05 -1.80
CA ILE A 183 5.34 10.87 -1.70
C ILE A 183 5.00 9.97 -0.50
N ILE A 184 5.63 8.80 -0.36
CA ILE A 184 5.42 7.87 0.76
C ILE A 184 5.62 8.60 2.10
N ARG A 185 6.71 9.35 2.26
CA ARG A 185 6.97 10.13 3.48
C ARG A 185 5.92 11.20 3.72
N SER A 186 5.54 11.94 2.69
CA SER A 186 4.48 12.95 2.81
C SER A 186 3.13 12.35 3.25
N LEU A 187 2.79 11.16 2.76
CA LEU A 187 1.56 10.46 3.16
C LEU A 187 1.64 9.98 4.63
N ARG A 188 2.80 9.45 5.05
CA ARG A 188 3.07 9.12 6.45
C ARG A 188 2.90 10.33 7.36
N ASP A 189 3.49 11.46 7.00
CA ASP A 189 3.45 12.70 7.80
C ASP A 189 2.02 13.25 7.94
N ARG A 190 1.10 12.83 7.06
CA ARG A 190 -0.34 13.09 7.14
C ARG A 190 -1.12 12.07 7.95
N GLY A 191 -0.44 11.13 8.60
CA GLY A 191 -1.05 10.12 9.46
C GLY A 191 -1.49 8.84 8.74
N ILE A 192 -1.16 8.66 7.45
CA ILE A 192 -1.48 7.42 6.73
C ILE A 192 -0.43 6.36 7.09
N GLY A 193 -0.89 5.20 7.57
CA GLY A 193 -0.04 4.02 7.76
C GLY A 193 0.29 3.39 6.41
N ILE A 194 1.58 3.09 6.17
CA ILE A 194 2.01 2.53 4.89
C ILE A 194 2.67 1.19 5.13
N PHE A 195 2.17 0.16 4.46
CA PHE A 195 2.79 -1.16 4.43
C PHE A 195 3.28 -1.44 3.03
N LEU A 196 4.57 -1.70 2.86
CA LEU A 196 5.15 -1.92 1.55
C LEU A 196 6.03 -3.17 1.51
N THR A 197 6.12 -3.78 0.33
CA THR A 197 7.10 -4.83 0.01
C THR A 197 7.81 -4.47 -1.28
N ASP A 198 9.10 -4.78 -1.36
CA ASP A 198 9.89 -4.61 -2.59
C ASP A 198 11.03 -5.63 -2.59
N HIS A 199 11.55 -5.93 -3.77
CA HIS A 199 12.74 -6.75 -3.93
C HIS A 199 14.03 -5.90 -3.81
N ASN A 200 13.94 -4.58 -3.95
CA ASN A 200 15.03 -3.65 -3.73
C ASN A 200 15.15 -3.29 -2.26
N VAL A 201 15.88 -4.10 -1.51
CA VAL A 201 16.07 -3.94 -0.06
C VAL A 201 16.59 -2.55 0.30
N ARG A 202 17.59 -2.03 -0.46
CA ARG A 202 18.17 -0.72 -0.19
C ARG A 202 17.17 0.41 -0.30
N GLU A 203 16.38 0.46 -1.38
CA GLU A 203 15.38 1.51 -1.58
C GLU A 203 14.25 1.40 -0.55
N THR A 204 13.91 0.18 -0.16
CA THR A 204 12.92 -0.08 0.89
C THR A 204 13.42 0.46 2.22
N LEU A 205 14.62 0.09 2.67
CA LEU A 205 15.18 0.54 3.95
C LEU A 205 15.33 2.08 4.02
N LEU A 206 15.57 2.74 2.89
CA LEU A 206 15.57 4.20 2.82
C LEU A 206 14.17 4.84 2.93
N ALA A 207 13.11 4.06 2.75
CA ALA A 207 11.73 4.56 2.73
C ALA A 207 10.95 4.27 4.01
N VAL A 208 11.34 3.24 4.78
CA VAL A 208 10.61 2.72 5.94
C VAL A 208 11.12 3.28 7.26
N ASP A 209 10.25 3.30 8.27
CA ASP A 209 10.62 3.57 9.66
C ASP A 209 11.13 2.29 10.34
N ARG A 210 10.55 1.13 10.01
CA ARG A 210 11.00 -0.22 10.38
C ARG A 210 10.56 -1.25 9.35
N ALA A 211 11.13 -2.45 9.43
CA ALA A 211 10.73 -3.55 8.56
C ALA A 211 10.72 -4.90 9.29
N TYR A 212 9.96 -5.82 8.74
CA TYR A 212 9.97 -7.24 9.07
C TYR A 212 10.79 -7.99 8.03
N LEU A 213 11.72 -8.82 8.47
CA LEU A 213 12.47 -9.72 7.60
C LEU A 213 11.84 -11.11 7.62
N LEU A 214 11.34 -11.54 6.46
CA LEU A 214 10.75 -12.86 6.27
C LEU A 214 11.76 -13.83 5.68
N HIS A 215 11.77 -15.02 6.26
CA HIS A 215 12.46 -16.19 5.72
C HIS A 215 11.58 -17.42 5.91
N ASP A 216 11.42 -18.22 4.86
CA ASP A 216 10.70 -19.51 4.90
C ASP A 216 9.28 -19.40 5.53
N GLY A 217 8.57 -18.31 5.25
CA GLY A 217 7.21 -18.09 5.75
C GLY A 217 7.11 -17.61 7.20
N GLN A 218 8.20 -17.22 7.83
CA GLN A 218 8.26 -16.75 9.21
C GLN A 218 8.97 -15.38 9.28
N VAL A 219 8.62 -14.57 10.27
CA VAL A 219 9.39 -13.38 10.64
C VAL A 219 10.61 -13.83 11.44
N ILE A 220 11.80 -13.52 10.96
CA ILE A 220 13.06 -13.86 11.62
C ILE A 220 13.71 -12.65 12.31
N ALA A 221 13.38 -11.43 11.87
CA ALA A 221 13.85 -10.20 12.49
C ALA A 221 12.82 -9.09 12.28
N GLU A 222 12.82 -8.11 13.19
CA GLU A 222 12.06 -6.87 13.11
C GLU A 222 12.93 -5.75 13.65
N GLY A 223 13.01 -4.63 12.96
CA GLY A 223 13.80 -3.49 13.40
C GLY A 223 13.79 -2.35 12.38
N ASP A 224 14.47 -1.27 12.74
CA ASP A 224 14.76 -0.16 11.83
C ASP A 224 15.82 -0.53 10.79
N ALA A 225 16.11 0.42 9.88
CA ALA A 225 17.07 0.18 8.82
C ALA A 225 18.49 -0.07 9.34
N GLU A 226 18.88 0.57 10.46
CA GLU A 226 20.23 0.44 11.04
C GLU A 226 20.41 -0.95 11.65
N PHE A 227 19.43 -1.42 12.40
CA PHE A 227 19.42 -2.77 12.97
C PHE A 227 19.49 -3.85 11.87
N LEU A 228 18.65 -3.75 10.83
CA LEU A 228 18.54 -4.77 9.78
C LEU A 228 19.73 -4.79 8.78
N LEU A 229 20.59 -3.77 8.78
CA LEU A 229 21.79 -3.74 7.95
C LEU A 229 23.04 -4.28 8.67
N ASN A 230 22.99 -4.36 10.01
CA ASN A 230 24.15 -4.77 10.84
C ASN A 230 24.05 -6.21 11.35
N ASP A 231 22.90 -6.89 11.15
CA ASP A 231 22.69 -8.31 11.41
C ASP A 231 22.82 -9.15 10.11
#